data_de742961433ba40f4914f7f0be584ae0
#
_entry.id   de742961433ba40f4914f7f0be584ae0
#
_cell.length_a   1.000
_cell.length_b   1.000
_cell.length_c   1.000
_cell.angle_alpha   90.00
_cell.angle_beta   90.00
_cell.angle_gamma   90.00
#
_symmetry.space_group_name_H-M   'P 1'
#
loop_
_entity.id
_entity.type
_entity.pdbx_description
1 polymer ?
#
loop_
_entity_poly.entity_id
_entity_poly.type
_entity_poly.pdbx_seq_one_letter_code
_entity_poly.pdbx_strand_id
1 'polypeptide(L)'
;MNKKATLLATGLIACSMQIFGQQAPEPCGLTPSERQIEWYNREMIAFFHFGINTFEEYVNEGDGKAPTAIFNPTALDCGQWMETLKAAGIPSAILTAKHADGFCLWPSKYTDYCVKNAAWKGGKGDVVREFVDACNEHDIKAGIYLGPHDRHEHRSPLYTT
;
A
#
# COMPACT_ATOMS: atom_id res chain seq x y z
N MET A 1 6.91 38.04 -55.97
CA MET A 1 7.10 37.56 -54.58
C MET A 1 6.81 38.69 -53.61
N ASN A 2 5.82 38.53 -52.79
CA ASN A 2 5.21 39.61 -52.00
C ASN A 2 6.01 39.86 -50.73
N LYS A 3 6.75 40.98 -50.67
CA LYS A 3 7.62 41.36 -49.52
C LYS A 3 6.87 41.38 -48.15
N LYS A 4 5.54 41.53 -48.18
CA LYS A 4 4.70 41.51 -46.96
C LYS A 4 4.49 40.11 -46.38
N ALA A 5 4.54 39.06 -47.20
CA ALA A 5 4.41 37.68 -46.72
C ALA A 5 5.70 37.18 -46.00
N THR A 6 6.86 37.67 -46.42
CA THR A 6 8.16 37.31 -45.81
C THR A 6 8.34 37.94 -44.44
N LEU A 7 7.83 39.16 -44.20
CA LEU A 7 7.91 39.79 -42.88
C LEU A 7 6.99 39.15 -41.84
N LEU A 8 5.82 38.63 -42.25
CA LEU A 8 4.91 37.90 -41.33
C LEU A 8 5.49 36.54 -40.90
N ALA A 9 6.15 35.81 -41.79
CA ALA A 9 6.76 34.54 -41.50
C ALA A 9 7.95 34.64 -40.52
N THR A 10 8.75 35.71 -40.64
CA THR A 10 9.89 35.95 -39.73
C THR A 10 9.42 36.38 -38.34
N GLY A 11 8.32 37.11 -38.21
CA GLY A 11 7.75 37.52 -36.93
C GLY A 11 7.17 36.31 -36.09
N LEU A 12 6.57 35.35 -36.78
CA LEU A 12 6.02 34.13 -36.14
C LEU A 12 7.13 33.19 -35.66
N ILE A 13 8.26 33.10 -36.35
CA ILE A 13 9.40 32.24 -35.94
C ILE A 13 10.14 32.84 -34.75
N ALA A 14 10.21 34.17 -34.63
CA ALA A 14 10.86 34.85 -33.50
C ALA A 14 10.03 34.72 -32.20
N CYS A 15 8.69 34.62 -32.29
CA CYS A 15 7.81 34.47 -31.13
C CYS A 15 7.79 33.03 -30.57
N SER A 16 8.14 32.03 -31.37
CA SER A 16 8.15 30.61 -30.94
C SER A 16 9.45 30.21 -30.25
N MET A 17 10.49 31.00 -30.28
CA MET A 17 11.80 30.69 -29.63
C MET A 17 11.94 31.19 -28.19
N GLN A 18 10.97 31.86 -27.62
CA GLN A 18 11.06 32.38 -26.24
C GLN A 18 10.40 31.49 -25.16
N ILE A 19 9.91 30.31 -25.52
CA ILE A 19 9.27 29.41 -24.56
C ILE A 19 10.26 28.39 -23.95
N PHE A 20 11.49 28.32 -24.42
CA PHE A 20 12.51 27.43 -23.88
C PHE A 20 13.51 28.19 -23.02
N GLY A 21 13.32 28.18 -21.72
CA GLY A 21 14.42 28.59 -20.87
C GLY A 21 14.11 29.25 -19.52
N GLN A 22 12.98 28.98 -18.88
CA GLN A 22 12.98 29.20 -17.45
C GLN A 22 13.63 27.97 -16.80
N GLN A 23 14.93 28.11 -16.52
CA GLN A 23 15.59 27.15 -15.64
C GLN A 23 14.86 27.18 -14.29
N ALA A 24 14.49 26.00 -13.79
CA ALA A 24 13.86 25.90 -12.49
C ALA A 24 14.75 26.60 -11.45
N PRO A 25 14.18 27.35 -10.51
CA PRO A 25 14.96 27.99 -9.46
C PRO A 25 15.73 26.94 -8.69
N GLU A 26 16.94 27.28 -8.24
CA GLU A 26 17.72 26.40 -7.38
C GLU A 26 16.93 26.04 -6.12
N PRO A 27 16.95 24.78 -5.68
CA PRO A 27 16.25 24.34 -4.49
C PRO A 27 16.74 25.12 -3.25
N CYS A 28 15.82 25.67 -2.48
CA CYS A 28 16.15 26.31 -1.21
C CYS A 28 15.94 25.32 -0.05
N GLY A 29 17.01 24.78 0.51
CA GLY A 29 16.96 23.86 1.65
C GLY A 29 17.13 22.39 1.26
N LEU A 30 16.63 21.49 2.11
CA LEU A 30 16.72 20.04 1.90
C LEU A 30 15.80 19.59 0.77
N THR A 31 16.35 18.94 -0.23
CA THR A 31 15.60 18.35 -1.35
C THR A 31 15.17 16.92 -1.02
N PRO A 32 13.96 16.50 -1.46
CA PRO A 32 13.54 15.11 -1.34
C PRO A 32 14.48 14.18 -2.11
N SER A 33 14.72 12.99 -1.59
CA SER A 33 15.41 11.93 -2.32
C SER A 33 14.53 11.40 -3.47
N GLU A 34 15.14 10.76 -4.47
CA GLU A 34 14.41 10.14 -5.58
C GLU A 34 13.31 9.18 -5.09
N ARG A 35 13.58 8.38 -4.04
CA ARG A 35 12.58 7.48 -3.44
C ARG A 35 11.40 8.22 -2.81
N GLN A 36 11.62 9.38 -2.23
CA GLN A 36 10.55 10.22 -1.67
C GLN A 36 9.69 10.82 -2.77
N ILE A 37 10.33 11.26 -3.86
CA ILE A 37 9.63 11.76 -5.06
C ILE A 37 8.83 10.64 -5.71
N GLU A 38 9.42 9.45 -5.91
CA GLU A 38 8.73 8.28 -6.44
C GLU A 38 7.50 7.91 -5.59
N TRP A 39 7.65 7.90 -4.26
CA TRP A 39 6.55 7.61 -3.35
C TRP A 39 5.44 8.67 -3.45
N TYR A 40 5.81 9.93 -3.49
CA TYR A 40 4.87 11.05 -3.63
C TYR A 40 4.09 10.99 -4.95
N ASN A 41 4.76 10.66 -6.04
CA ASN A 41 4.15 10.57 -7.37
C ASN A 41 3.20 9.37 -7.55
N ARG A 42 3.11 8.47 -6.58
CA ARG A 42 2.12 7.36 -6.62
C ARG A 42 0.69 7.84 -6.48
N GLU A 43 0.46 9.03 -5.92
CA GLU A 43 -0.82 9.72 -5.73
C GLU A 43 -1.86 8.93 -4.94
N MET A 44 -2.17 7.68 -5.36
CA MET A 44 -3.14 6.82 -4.69
C MET A 44 -2.51 5.52 -4.21
N ILE A 45 -2.89 5.13 -2.98
CA ILE A 45 -2.47 3.88 -2.36
C ILE A 45 -3.72 3.21 -1.78
N ALA A 46 -3.98 1.97 -2.19
CA ALA A 46 -5.03 1.17 -1.57
C ALA A 46 -4.57 0.63 -0.22
N PHE A 47 -5.45 0.61 0.77
CA PHE A 47 -5.16 0.09 2.09
C PHE A 47 -6.16 -1.02 2.44
N PHE A 48 -5.68 -2.26 2.53
CA PHE A 48 -6.47 -3.44 2.82
C PHE A 48 -6.50 -3.73 4.32
N HIS A 49 -7.62 -3.43 4.97
CA HIS A 49 -7.91 -3.82 6.34
C HIS A 49 -8.56 -5.20 6.36
N PHE A 50 -7.76 -6.23 6.18
CA PHE A 50 -8.18 -7.61 6.24
C PHE A 50 -7.51 -8.30 7.43
N GLY A 51 -8.26 -9.07 8.20
CA GLY A 51 -7.75 -9.72 9.40
C GLY A 51 -8.79 -10.58 10.09
N ILE A 52 -8.51 -11.01 11.32
CA ILE A 52 -9.43 -11.85 12.10
C ILE A 52 -10.76 -11.12 12.36
N ASN A 53 -10.73 -9.81 12.54
CA ASN A 53 -11.92 -8.99 12.78
C ASN A 53 -12.90 -8.98 11.60
N THR A 54 -12.46 -9.37 10.39
CA THR A 54 -13.35 -9.57 9.24
C THR A 54 -14.38 -10.66 9.49
N PHE A 55 -14.11 -11.57 10.44
CA PHE A 55 -14.93 -12.73 10.78
C PHE A 55 -15.62 -12.61 12.15
N GLU A 56 -15.51 -11.47 12.81
CA GLU A 56 -16.23 -11.17 14.05
C GLU A 56 -17.52 -10.37 13.79
N GLU A 57 -18.55 -10.62 14.61
CA GLU A 57 -19.84 -9.92 14.50
C GLU A 57 -19.75 -8.45 14.96
N TYR A 58 -18.77 -8.09 15.78
CA TYR A 58 -18.63 -6.76 16.37
C TYR A 58 -17.48 -5.99 15.73
N VAL A 59 -17.84 -4.90 15.07
CA VAL A 59 -16.91 -4.03 14.34
C VAL A 59 -16.23 -3.04 15.29
N ASN A 60 -15.28 -3.52 16.03
CA ASN A 60 -14.23 -2.70 16.64
C ASN A 60 -12.88 -3.24 16.17
N GLU A 61 -11.80 -2.49 16.40
CA GLU A 61 -10.43 -2.91 16.06
C GLU A 61 -10.01 -4.26 16.69
N GLY A 62 -10.98 -5.03 17.22
CA GLY A 62 -10.81 -6.28 17.92
C GLY A 62 -10.17 -6.10 19.32
N ASP A 63 -10.53 -6.96 20.25
CA ASP A 63 -9.98 -6.94 21.62
C ASP A 63 -8.81 -7.90 21.82
N GLY A 64 -8.40 -8.60 20.77
CA GLY A 64 -7.32 -9.58 20.78
C GLY A 64 -7.70 -10.94 21.41
N LYS A 65 -9.01 -11.23 21.59
CA LYS A 65 -9.48 -12.47 22.22
C LYS A 65 -10.21 -13.42 21.28
N ALA A 66 -10.43 -13.00 20.03
CA ALA A 66 -11.10 -13.84 19.04
C ALA A 66 -10.38 -15.18 18.89
N PRO A 67 -11.10 -16.31 18.91
CA PRO A 67 -10.46 -17.61 18.68
C PRO A 67 -9.83 -17.65 17.27
N THR A 68 -8.58 -18.07 17.16
CA THR A 68 -7.88 -18.16 15.85
C THR A 68 -8.62 -19.00 14.83
N ALA A 69 -9.43 -19.98 15.29
CA ALA A 69 -10.23 -20.86 14.45
C ALA A 69 -11.30 -20.15 13.59
N ILE A 70 -11.75 -18.94 13.98
CA ILE A 70 -12.71 -18.17 13.17
C ILE A 70 -12.09 -17.63 11.90
N PHE A 71 -10.77 -17.45 11.88
CA PHE A 71 -10.07 -17.01 10.66
C PHE A 71 -10.04 -18.15 9.63
N ASN A 72 -11.03 -18.17 8.77
CA ASN A 72 -11.17 -19.19 7.74
C ASN A 72 -11.73 -18.61 6.43
N PRO A 73 -11.00 -17.72 5.74
CA PRO A 73 -11.44 -17.20 4.45
C PRO A 73 -11.55 -18.29 3.40
N THR A 74 -12.76 -18.50 2.86
CA THR A 74 -13.04 -19.54 1.87
C THR A 74 -12.78 -19.10 0.44
N ALA A 75 -12.72 -17.79 0.19
CA ALA A 75 -12.60 -17.19 -1.14
C ALA A 75 -11.58 -16.04 -1.15
N LEU A 76 -10.49 -16.17 -0.40
CA LEU A 76 -9.40 -15.19 -0.46
C LEU A 76 -8.71 -15.30 -1.82
N ASP A 77 -8.69 -14.20 -2.56
CA ASP A 77 -8.06 -14.07 -3.85
C ASP A 77 -7.34 -12.71 -3.93
N CYS A 78 -6.05 -12.72 -3.62
CA CYS A 78 -5.21 -11.52 -3.69
C CYS A 78 -4.97 -11.08 -5.14
N GLY A 79 -5.02 -11.99 -6.10
CA GLY A 79 -4.92 -11.66 -7.53
C GLY A 79 -6.09 -10.77 -7.97
N GLN A 80 -7.31 -11.16 -7.63
CA GLN A 80 -8.51 -10.36 -7.91
C GLN A 80 -8.44 -8.95 -7.29
N TRP A 81 -7.85 -8.81 -6.10
CA TRP A 81 -7.64 -7.49 -5.50
C TRP A 81 -6.73 -6.63 -6.39
N MET A 82 -5.61 -7.20 -6.85
CA MET A 82 -4.63 -6.47 -7.66
C MET A 82 -5.18 -6.14 -9.05
N GLU A 83 -5.94 -7.04 -9.67
CA GLU A 83 -6.64 -6.76 -10.93
C GLU A 83 -7.57 -5.55 -10.80
N THR A 84 -8.32 -5.49 -9.69
CA THR A 84 -9.22 -4.37 -9.41
C THR A 84 -8.45 -3.05 -9.25
N LEU A 85 -7.32 -3.06 -8.52
CA LEU A 85 -6.48 -1.88 -8.36
C LEU A 85 -5.89 -1.42 -9.68
N LYS A 86 -5.41 -2.35 -10.50
CA LYS A 86 -4.85 -2.06 -11.81
C LYS A 86 -5.89 -1.43 -12.74
N ALA A 87 -7.11 -1.97 -12.74
CA ALA A 87 -8.22 -1.40 -13.50
C ALA A 87 -8.60 0.02 -13.03
N ALA A 88 -8.43 0.31 -11.74
CA ALA A 88 -8.65 1.63 -11.15
C ALA A 88 -7.45 2.59 -11.29
N GLY A 89 -6.32 2.14 -11.84
CA GLY A 89 -5.10 2.95 -11.97
C GLY A 89 -4.37 3.20 -10.65
N ILE A 90 -4.57 2.35 -9.64
CA ILE A 90 -3.93 2.46 -8.31
C ILE A 90 -2.61 1.67 -8.32
N PRO A 91 -1.43 2.31 -8.19
CA PRO A 91 -0.15 1.67 -8.40
C PRO A 91 0.43 0.99 -7.15
N SER A 92 -0.20 1.16 -5.98
CA SER A 92 0.35 0.67 -4.71
C SER A 92 -0.74 0.15 -3.79
N ALA A 93 -0.41 -0.87 -3.00
CA ALA A 93 -1.31 -1.50 -2.03
C ALA A 93 -0.60 -1.74 -0.70
N ILE A 94 -1.30 -1.53 0.41
CA ILE A 94 -0.82 -1.82 1.77
C ILE A 94 -1.76 -2.83 2.41
N LEU A 95 -1.22 -3.91 2.96
CA LEU A 95 -1.96 -4.90 3.76
C LEU A 95 -1.71 -4.69 5.24
N THR A 96 -2.75 -4.72 6.07
CA THR A 96 -2.61 -4.82 7.53
C THR A 96 -2.17 -6.22 7.93
N ALA A 97 -0.88 -6.49 7.87
CA ALA A 97 -0.34 -7.80 8.24
C ALA A 97 -0.57 -8.15 9.73
N LYS A 98 -0.54 -7.16 10.60
CA LYS A 98 -0.97 -7.23 12.01
C LYS A 98 -1.61 -5.90 12.40
N HIS A 99 -2.84 -5.91 12.87
CA HIS A 99 -3.53 -4.75 13.44
C HIS A 99 -3.48 -4.77 14.98
N ALA A 100 -4.19 -3.85 15.62
CA ALA A 100 -4.21 -3.68 17.09
C ALA A 100 -4.75 -4.89 17.85
N ASP A 101 -5.53 -5.77 17.22
CA ASP A 101 -5.96 -7.05 17.79
C ASP A 101 -4.80 -8.00 18.10
N GLY A 102 -3.69 -7.88 17.36
CA GLY A 102 -2.48 -8.70 17.52
C GLY A 102 -2.42 -9.92 16.59
N PHE A 103 -3.50 -10.22 15.83
CA PHE A 103 -3.50 -11.38 14.93
C PHE A 103 -2.54 -11.20 13.76
N CYS A 104 -1.61 -12.14 13.60
CA CYS A 104 -0.63 -12.12 12.52
C CYS A 104 -1.13 -12.89 11.30
N LEU A 105 -1.21 -12.23 10.15
CA LEU A 105 -1.60 -12.81 8.87
C LEU A 105 -0.52 -13.69 8.21
N TRP A 106 0.61 -13.90 8.89
CA TRP A 106 1.69 -14.81 8.49
C TRP A 106 1.99 -15.81 9.61
N PRO A 107 2.63 -16.95 9.33
CA PRO A 107 2.97 -17.95 10.36
C PRO A 107 4.09 -17.45 11.28
N SER A 108 3.74 -16.62 12.24
CA SER A 108 4.66 -16.00 13.19
C SER A 108 5.41 -17.05 14.04
N LYS A 109 6.69 -16.75 14.33
CA LYS A 109 7.52 -17.53 15.28
C LYS A 109 7.43 -16.99 16.73
N TYR A 110 6.80 -15.83 16.92
CA TYR A 110 6.84 -15.07 18.17
C TYR A 110 5.52 -15.11 18.93
N THR A 111 4.42 -15.41 18.26
CA THR A 111 3.10 -15.55 18.87
C THR A 111 2.33 -16.70 18.24
N ASP A 112 1.45 -17.32 19.04
CA ASP A 112 0.51 -18.32 18.58
C ASP A 112 -0.79 -17.71 18.03
N TYR A 113 -0.99 -16.40 18.22
CA TYR A 113 -2.13 -15.66 17.69
C TYR A 113 -1.88 -15.28 16.22
N CYS A 114 -1.92 -16.26 15.36
CA CYS A 114 -1.60 -16.12 13.93
C CYS A 114 -2.20 -17.23 13.09
N VAL A 115 -2.08 -17.07 11.76
CA VAL A 115 -2.65 -17.98 10.74
C VAL A 115 -2.23 -19.44 10.88
N LYS A 116 -1.08 -19.77 11.48
CA LYS A 116 -0.66 -21.17 11.68
C LYS A 116 -1.58 -21.94 12.65
N ASN A 117 -2.31 -21.24 13.51
CA ASN A 117 -3.27 -21.82 14.46
C ASN A 117 -4.72 -21.56 14.01
N ALA A 118 -4.93 -21.03 12.83
CA ALA A 118 -6.24 -20.82 12.22
C ALA A 118 -6.73 -22.06 11.47
N ALA A 119 -8.05 -22.13 11.25
CA ALA A 119 -8.63 -23.22 10.44
C ALA A 119 -8.24 -23.11 8.96
N TRP A 120 -7.96 -21.90 8.49
CA TRP A 120 -7.63 -21.60 7.11
C TRP A 120 -6.42 -22.39 6.60
N LYS A 121 -6.60 -23.09 5.47
CA LYS A 121 -5.60 -23.96 4.84
C LYS A 121 -4.94 -24.94 5.80
N GLY A 122 -5.65 -25.31 6.91
CA GLY A 122 -5.09 -26.22 7.93
C GLY A 122 -3.83 -25.66 8.61
N GLY A 123 -3.77 -24.34 8.81
CA GLY A 123 -2.64 -23.65 9.45
C GLY A 123 -1.41 -23.45 8.55
N LYS A 124 -1.50 -23.77 7.26
CA LYS A 124 -0.39 -23.65 6.29
C LYS A 124 -0.47 -22.40 5.42
N GLY A 125 -1.48 -21.54 5.67
CA GLY A 125 -1.67 -20.31 4.91
C GLY A 125 -0.69 -19.21 5.34
N ASP A 126 -0.41 -18.30 4.42
CA ASP A 126 0.36 -17.07 4.64
C ASP A 126 -0.24 -15.97 3.74
N VAL A 127 -1.14 -15.16 4.34
CA VAL A 127 -1.81 -14.08 3.59
C VAL A 127 -0.83 -13.03 3.13
N VAL A 128 0.20 -12.75 3.95
CA VAL A 128 1.23 -11.76 3.59
C VAL A 128 1.99 -12.21 2.36
N ARG A 129 2.35 -13.49 2.28
CA ARG A 129 3.01 -14.07 1.11
C ARG A 129 2.11 -13.99 -0.12
N GLU A 130 0.86 -14.45 -0.01
CA GLU A 130 -0.10 -14.43 -1.12
C GLU A 130 -0.35 -13.01 -1.63
N PHE A 131 -0.43 -12.03 -0.72
CA PHE A 131 -0.58 -10.62 -1.09
C PHE A 131 0.65 -10.07 -1.83
N VAL A 132 1.86 -10.33 -1.31
CA VAL A 132 3.09 -9.84 -1.94
C VAL A 132 3.31 -10.49 -3.32
N ASP A 133 3.05 -11.79 -3.44
CA ASP A 133 3.18 -12.50 -4.70
C ASP A 133 2.19 -11.94 -5.75
N ALA A 134 0.93 -11.73 -5.37
CA ALA A 134 -0.07 -11.08 -6.24
C ALA A 134 0.32 -9.64 -6.64
N CYS A 135 0.85 -8.85 -5.71
CA CYS A 135 1.37 -7.52 -6.03
C CYS A 135 2.46 -7.57 -7.10
N ASN A 136 3.41 -8.50 -6.97
CA ASN A 136 4.51 -8.66 -7.93
C ASN A 136 4.00 -9.11 -9.30
N GLU A 137 3.06 -10.07 -9.35
CA GLU A 137 2.47 -10.57 -10.61
C GLU A 137 1.72 -9.47 -11.38
N HIS A 138 1.14 -8.51 -10.68
CA HIS A 138 0.35 -7.42 -11.29
C HIS A 138 1.11 -6.08 -11.37
N ASP A 139 2.39 -6.03 -11.04
CA ASP A 139 3.21 -4.80 -11.01
C ASP A 139 2.61 -3.70 -10.11
N ILE A 140 2.04 -4.10 -8.97
CA ILE A 140 1.58 -3.24 -7.88
C ILE A 140 2.66 -3.18 -6.80
N LYS A 141 2.98 -1.99 -6.29
CA LYS A 141 3.96 -1.85 -5.21
C LYS A 141 3.36 -2.29 -3.88
N ALA A 142 3.91 -3.36 -3.30
CA ALA A 142 3.47 -3.88 -2.02
C ALA A 142 3.97 -3.04 -0.84
N GLY A 143 3.09 -2.77 0.12
CA GLY A 143 3.37 -2.21 1.43
C GLY A 143 2.79 -3.09 2.52
N ILE A 144 3.44 -3.10 3.68
CA ILE A 144 3.00 -3.87 4.85
C ILE A 144 2.80 -2.92 6.03
N TYR A 145 1.59 -2.92 6.58
CA TYR A 145 1.31 -2.27 7.84
C TYR A 145 1.47 -3.26 8.99
N LEU A 146 2.32 -2.91 9.94
CA LEU A 146 2.54 -3.65 11.16
C LEU A 146 2.24 -2.76 12.36
N GLY A 147 1.06 -2.92 12.95
CA GLY A 147 0.64 -2.16 14.13
C GLY A 147 1.56 -2.43 15.33
N PRO A 148 2.12 -1.39 15.99
CA PRO A 148 2.93 -1.57 17.19
C PRO A 148 2.08 -1.93 18.41
N HIS A 149 0.82 -1.52 18.42
CA HIS A 149 -0.14 -1.87 19.46
C HIS A 149 -0.57 -3.33 19.32
N ASP A 150 -0.68 -4.05 20.45
CA ASP A 150 -1.02 -5.46 20.50
C ASP A 150 -1.90 -5.76 21.72
N ARG A 151 -3.19 -5.96 21.48
CA ARG A 151 -4.17 -6.21 22.55
C ARG A 151 -4.16 -7.64 23.02
N HIS A 152 -3.68 -8.58 22.19
CA HIS A 152 -3.55 -9.98 22.57
C HIS A 152 -2.37 -10.18 23.51
N GLU A 153 -1.23 -9.57 23.22
CA GLU A 153 -0.01 -9.67 23.98
C GLU A 153 0.11 -8.54 25.04
N HIS A 154 -0.93 -8.29 25.83
CA HIS A 154 -1.01 -7.23 26.85
C HIS A 154 0.16 -7.16 27.85
N ARG A 155 1.20 -7.96 27.68
CA ARG A 155 2.36 -8.03 28.55
C ARG A 155 3.54 -7.20 28.07
N SER A 156 3.38 -6.37 27.06
CA SER A 156 4.48 -5.48 26.68
C SER A 156 4.70 -4.45 27.78
N PRO A 157 5.93 -4.40 28.37
CA PRO A 157 6.28 -3.42 29.43
C PRO A 157 6.10 -1.96 28.99
N LEU A 158 5.91 -1.70 27.70
CA LEU A 158 5.68 -0.36 27.14
C LEU A 158 4.28 0.20 27.44
N TYR A 159 3.36 -0.63 27.97
CA TYR A 159 1.97 -0.22 28.23
C TYR A 159 1.54 -0.41 29.68
N THR A 160 2.46 -0.76 30.58
CA THR A 160 2.21 -0.82 32.04
C THR A 160 2.75 0.45 32.69
N THR A 161 2.00 1.54 32.58
CA THR A 161 2.09 2.72 33.47
C THR A 161 0.74 3.01 34.04
#